data_9458637e658d7574d8677284c29c8939
#
_entry.id   9458637e658d7574d8677284c29c8939
#
_cell.length_a   1.000
_cell.length_b   1.000
_cell.length_c   1.000
_cell.angle_alpha   90.00
_cell.angle_beta   90.00
_cell.angle_gamma   90.00
#
_symmetry.space_group_name_H-M   'P 1'
#
loop_
_entity.id
_entity.type
_entity.pdbx_description
1 polymer ?
#
loop_
_entity_poly.entity_id
_entity_poly.type
_entity_poly.pdbx_seq_one_letter_code
_entity_poly.pdbx_strand_id
1 'polypeptide(L)'
;MNEKKSVKDIDVKGKRVFVRVDFNVPMEDGKVTDDTRIRAALPTIQYLVDEGAKVILSSHLGRPKGEVKEELRLTAAGERLAELLGKPVKKLDESVGENVKAVVAAMEDGDIVLLENVRFHAGEEKNDPALAKQFAELADVYVNDAFGAAHRAHATTAGIAEFLPAVSGFLMQKELDVLGKALADPERPFTAIIGGAKVKDKIDVINH
;
A
#
# COMPACT_ATOMS: atom_id res chain seq x y z
N MET A 1 -3.68 21.36 14.15
CA MET A 1 -3.31 20.02 13.63
C MET A 1 -2.96 20.20 12.16
N ASN A 2 -1.77 19.79 11.73
CA ASN A 2 -1.47 19.79 10.29
C ASN A 2 -2.40 18.78 9.61
N GLU A 3 -3.31 19.27 8.77
CA GLU A 3 -4.14 18.41 7.94
C GLU A 3 -3.22 17.54 7.09
N LYS A 4 -3.31 16.24 7.28
CA LYS A 4 -2.56 15.29 6.46
C LYS A 4 -3.18 15.32 5.06
N LYS A 5 -2.35 15.64 4.07
CA LYS A 5 -2.78 15.70 2.67
C LYS A 5 -3.24 14.33 2.18
N SER A 6 -4.37 14.31 1.52
CA SER A 6 -4.89 13.14 0.82
C SER A 6 -4.53 13.17 -0.68
N VAL A 7 -4.79 12.08 -1.36
CA VAL A 7 -4.59 11.98 -2.81
C VAL A 7 -5.40 13.02 -3.61
N LYS A 8 -6.48 13.55 -3.04
CA LYS A 8 -7.28 14.63 -3.66
C LYS A 8 -6.61 16.01 -3.63
N ASP A 9 -5.64 16.20 -2.75
CA ASP A 9 -5.00 17.50 -2.51
C ASP A 9 -3.81 17.76 -3.43
N ILE A 10 -3.51 16.82 -4.34
CA ILE A 10 -2.40 16.90 -5.28
C ILE A 10 -2.85 16.62 -6.71
N ASP A 11 -2.14 17.21 -7.66
CA ASP A 11 -2.30 16.89 -9.08
C ASP A 11 -1.51 15.60 -9.41
N VAL A 12 -2.21 14.61 -9.94
CA VAL A 12 -1.62 13.31 -10.31
C VAL A 12 -1.66 13.03 -11.81
N LYS A 13 -2.27 13.91 -12.60
CA LYS A 13 -2.43 13.73 -14.05
C LYS A 13 -1.07 13.59 -14.74
N GLY A 14 -0.91 12.50 -15.47
CA GLY A 14 0.33 12.18 -16.19
C GLY A 14 1.49 11.81 -15.31
N LYS A 15 1.34 11.78 -13.98
CA LYS A 15 2.40 11.45 -13.03
C LYS A 15 2.43 9.96 -12.74
N ARG A 16 3.64 9.47 -12.45
CA ARG A 16 3.88 8.14 -11.93
C ARG A 16 3.59 8.15 -10.44
N VAL A 17 2.62 7.38 -10.01
CA VAL A 17 2.17 7.34 -8.61
C VAL A 17 2.43 5.96 -8.03
N PHE A 18 3.32 5.90 -7.05
CA PHE A 18 3.60 4.68 -6.29
C PHE A 18 2.58 4.55 -5.17
N VAL A 19 1.74 3.52 -5.24
CA VAL A 19 0.67 3.28 -4.26
C VAL A 19 1.00 2.05 -3.43
N ARG A 20 1.21 2.23 -2.13
CA ARG A 20 1.34 1.12 -1.21
C ARG A 20 -0.05 0.65 -0.79
N VAL A 21 -0.42 -0.53 -1.25
CA VAL A 21 -1.69 -1.20 -0.92
C VAL A 21 -1.45 -2.39 0.02
N ASP A 22 -2.51 -2.92 0.59
CA ASP A 22 -2.47 -4.15 1.38
C ASP A 22 -3.19 -5.27 0.64
N PHE A 23 -2.43 -6.03 -0.15
CA PHE A 23 -2.87 -7.24 -0.84
C PHE A 23 -2.37 -8.52 -0.15
N ASN A 24 -2.10 -8.42 1.15
CA ASN A 24 -1.80 -9.58 1.99
C ASN A 24 -3.08 -10.35 2.29
N VAL A 25 -3.60 -11.01 1.26
CA VAL A 25 -4.89 -11.72 1.26
C VAL A 25 -4.71 -13.20 1.54
N PRO A 26 -5.73 -13.87 2.09
CA PRO A 26 -5.75 -15.32 2.22
C PRO A 26 -5.68 -15.99 0.84
N MET A 27 -4.85 -17.01 0.75
CA MET A 27 -4.63 -17.79 -0.47
C MET A 27 -4.85 -19.28 -0.18
N GLU A 28 -5.47 -19.98 -1.12
CA GLU A 28 -5.60 -21.43 -1.10
C GLU A 28 -5.45 -21.96 -2.53
N ASP A 29 -4.61 -22.96 -2.71
CA ASP A 29 -4.33 -23.56 -4.02
C ASP A 29 -4.02 -22.53 -5.14
N GLY A 30 -3.23 -21.52 -4.82
CA GLY A 30 -2.83 -20.44 -5.74
C GLY A 30 -3.93 -19.46 -6.09
N LYS A 31 -5.05 -19.46 -5.36
CA LYS A 31 -6.19 -18.56 -5.58
C LYS A 31 -6.46 -17.70 -4.35
N VAL A 32 -6.92 -16.48 -4.59
CA VAL A 32 -7.42 -15.59 -3.53
C VAL A 32 -8.76 -16.14 -3.01
N THR A 33 -8.85 -16.40 -1.71
CA THR A 33 -10.06 -16.90 -1.06
C THR A 33 -10.89 -15.81 -0.41
N ASP A 34 -10.30 -14.66 -0.12
CA ASP A 34 -10.97 -13.47 0.39
C ASP A 34 -10.34 -12.22 -0.24
N ASP A 35 -11.12 -11.49 -1.01
CA ASP A 35 -10.68 -10.30 -1.75
C ASP A 35 -11.03 -8.96 -1.09
N THR A 36 -11.47 -8.99 0.17
CA THR A 36 -11.92 -7.79 0.91
C THR A 36 -10.88 -6.68 0.88
N ARG A 37 -9.60 -7.00 1.10
CA ARG A 37 -8.52 -6.01 1.08
C ARG A 37 -8.25 -5.45 -0.32
N ILE A 38 -8.40 -6.26 -1.35
CA ILE A 38 -8.26 -5.80 -2.75
C ILE A 38 -9.40 -4.82 -3.06
N ARG A 39 -10.63 -5.17 -2.70
CA ARG A 39 -11.80 -4.29 -2.86
C ARG A 39 -11.64 -2.98 -2.11
N ALA A 40 -11.07 -2.99 -0.93
CA ALA A 40 -10.82 -1.79 -0.13
C ALA A 40 -9.87 -0.80 -0.80
N ALA A 41 -8.97 -1.27 -1.66
CA ALA A 41 -8.05 -0.43 -2.42
C ALA A 41 -8.66 0.15 -3.72
N LEU A 42 -9.79 -0.38 -4.19
CA LEU A 42 -10.40 0.02 -5.47
C LEU A 42 -10.70 1.52 -5.55
N PRO A 43 -11.26 2.19 -4.53
CA PRO A 43 -11.56 3.61 -4.62
C PRO A 43 -10.34 4.47 -4.95
N THR A 44 -9.21 4.22 -4.31
CA THR A 44 -7.95 4.93 -4.57
C THR A 44 -7.41 4.62 -5.96
N ILE A 45 -7.37 3.36 -6.34
CA ILE A 45 -6.87 2.93 -7.66
C ILE A 45 -7.73 3.52 -8.78
N GLN A 46 -9.05 3.41 -8.67
CA GLN A 46 -9.98 3.92 -9.67
C GLN A 46 -9.88 5.44 -9.80
N TYR A 47 -9.80 6.15 -8.68
CA TYR A 47 -9.59 7.60 -8.69
C TYR A 47 -8.33 7.99 -9.46
N LEU A 48 -7.21 7.34 -9.18
CA LEU A 48 -5.95 7.63 -9.86
C LEU A 48 -6.00 7.33 -11.37
N VAL A 49 -6.64 6.23 -11.75
CA VAL A 49 -6.86 5.87 -13.16
C VAL A 49 -7.73 6.94 -13.85
N ASP A 50 -8.83 7.34 -13.23
CA ASP A 50 -9.78 8.34 -13.78
C ASP A 50 -9.12 9.72 -13.91
N GLU A 51 -8.19 10.05 -13.01
CA GLU A 51 -7.41 11.31 -13.07
C GLU A 51 -6.22 11.25 -14.05
N GLY A 52 -6.04 10.15 -14.76
CA GLY A 52 -4.97 10.00 -15.75
C GLY A 52 -3.58 9.79 -15.18
N ALA A 53 -3.46 9.24 -13.99
CA ALA A 53 -2.18 8.86 -13.41
C ALA A 53 -1.64 7.55 -14.02
N LYS A 54 -0.34 7.34 -13.90
CA LYS A 54 0.35 6.06 -14.14
C LYS A 54 0.49 5.37 -12.79
N VAL A 55 -0.27 4.30 -12.57
CA VAL A 55 -0.44 3.68 -11.25
C VAL A 55 0.53 2.52 -11.07
N ILE A 56 1.40 2.62 -10.09
CA ILE A 56 2.37 1.58 -9.72
C ILE A 56 2.00 1.07 -8.34
N LEU A 57 1.45 -0.14 -8.30
CA LEU A 57 1.00 -0.78 -7.07
C LEU A 57 2.11 -1.60 -6.43
N SER A 58 2.22 -1.51 -5.12
CA SER A 58 3.17 -2.26 -4.31
C SER A 58 2.50 -2.86 -3.10
N SER A 59 2.78 -4.13 -2.81
CA SER A 59 2.28 -4.82 -1.63
C SER A 59 3.25 -5.91 -1.16
N HIS A 60 3.05 -6.34 0.06
CA HIS A 60 3.59 -7.61 0.55
C HIS A 60 2.52 -8.70 0.54
N LEU A 61 2.95 -9.94 0.58
CA LEU A 61 2.14 -11.13 0.80
C LEU A 61 2.92 -12.11 1.68
N GLY A 62 2.35 -12.49 2.83
CA GLY A 62 2.97 -13.42 3.76
C GLY A 62 4.29 -12.95 4.37
N ARG A 63 5.15 -13.91 4.68
CA ARG A 63 6.44 -13.68 5.34
C ARG A 63 7.57 -14.45 4.63
N PRO A 64 8.00 -14.01 3.45
CA PRO A 64 9.04 -14.71 2.68
C PRO A 64 10.47 -14.53 3.23
N LYS A 65 10.67 -13.60 4.17
CA LYS A 65 11.96 -13.36 4.84
C LYS A 65 13.12 -12.98 3.90
N GLY A 66 12.82 -12.17 2.89
CA GLY A 66 13.84 -11.69 1.95
C GLY A 66 14.22 -12.69 0.87
N GLU A 67 13.42 -13.71 0.65
CA GLU A 67 13.63 -14.73 -0.38
C GLU A 67 12.45 -14.80 -1.34
N VAL A 68 12.70 -15.15 -2.60
CA VAL A 68 11.64 -15.42 -3.57
C VAL A 68 10.98 -16.75 -3.22
N LYS A 69 9.66 -16.71 -3.01
CA LYS A 69 8.81 -17.89 -2.78
C LYS A 69 7.65 -17.88 -3.75
N GLU A 70 7.55 -18.91 -4.58
CA GLU A 70 6.54 -18.98 -5.64
C GLU A 70 5.11 -18.87 -5.11
N GLU A 71 4.83 -19.50 -3.97
CA GLU A 71 3.52 -19.44 -3.31
C GLU A 71 3.14 -18.07 -2.74
N LEU A 72 4.11 -17.16 -2.63
CA LEU A 72 3.91 -15.80 -2.12
C LEU A 72 4.03 -14.72 -3.22
N ARG A 73 3.97 -15.11 -4.49
CA ARG A 73 3.87 -14.16 -5.59
C ARG A 73 2.50 -13.48 -5.62
N LEU A 74 2.48 -12.23 -6.05
CA LEU A 74 1.25 -11.42 -6.13
C LEU A 74 0.43 -11.67 -7.40
N THR A 75 0.74 -12.69 -8.19
CA THR A 75 0.08 -12.98 -9.47
C THR A 75 -1.43 -13.11 -9.34
N ALA A 76 -1.91 -13.94 -8.41
CA ALA A 76 -3.34 -14.16 -8.20
C ALA A 76 -4.06 -12.89 -7.70
N ALA A 77 -3.40 -12.09 -6.85
CA ALA A 77 -3.96 -10.81 -6.41
C ALA A 77 -4.09 -9.82 -7.57
N GLY A 78 -3.11 -9.78 -8.47
CA GLY A 78 -3.15 -8.95 -9.67
C GLY A 78 -4.25 -9.36 -10.65
N GLU A 79 -4.44 -10.66 -10.86
CA GLU A 79 -5.54 -11.19 -11.69
C GLU A 79 -6.90 -10.83 -11.11
N ARG A 80 -7.06 -10.99 -9.80
CA ARG A 80 -8.31 -10.61 -9.11
C ARG A 80 -8.59 -9.12 -9.19
N LEU A 81 -7.58 -8.29 -9.02
CA LEU A 81 -7.70 -6.85 -9.19
C LEU A 81 -8.16 -6.47 -10.60
N ALA A 82 -7.58 -7.08 -11.62
CA ALA A 82 -7.96 -6.84 -13.02
C ALA A 82 -9.43 -7.20 -13.29
N GLU A 83 -9.90 -8.32 -12.74
CA GLU A 83 -11.32 -8.72 -12.84
C GLU A 83 -12.24 -7.68 -12.18
N LEU A 84 -11.89 -7.22 -10.97
CA LEU A 84 -12.69 -6.26 -10.23
C LEU A 84 -12.73 -4.87 -10.89
N LEU A 85 -11.64 -4.46 -11.51
CA LEU A 85 -11.54 -3.18 -12.24
C LEU A 85 -12.15 -3.26 -13.66
N GLY A 86 -12.27 -4.45 -14.23
CA GLY A 86 -12.58 -4.62 -15.64
C GLY A 86 -11.53 -4.00 -16.57
N LYS A 87 -10.28 -3.96 -16.13
CA LYS A 87 -9.16 -3.32 -16.79
C LYS A 87 -7.88 -4.14 -16.62
N PRO A 88 -6.98 -4.17 -17.61
CA PRO A 88 -5.71 -4.89 -17.49
C PRO A 88 -4.85 -4.35 -16.34
N VAL A 89 -4.22 -5.26 -15.62
CA VAL A 89 -3.18 -4.97 -14.61
C VAL A 89 -1.94 -5.73 -15.04
N LYS A 90 -0.86 -5.01 -15.32
CA LYS A 90 0.41 -5.63 -15.70
C LYS A 90 1.19 -6.00 -14.43
N LYS A 91 1.19 -7.27 -14.08
CA LYS A 91 1.97 -7.79 -12.95
C LYS A 91 3.40 -8.12 -13.40
N LEU A 92 4.38 -7.58 -12.68
CA LEU A 92 5.81 -7.82 -12.93
C LEU A 92 6.36 -8.92 -12.03
N ASP A 93 7.44 -9.56 -12.47
CA ASP A 93 8.13 -10.61 -11.69
C ASP A 93 9.15 -10.07 -10.69
N GLU A 94 9.40 -8.77 -10.75
CA GLU A 94 10.35 -8.05 -9.89
C GLU A 94 9.71 -6.77 -9.34
N SER A 95 10.29 -6.22 -8.29
CA SER A 95 9.82 -4.96 -7.69
C SER A 95 10.78 -3.79 -7.90
N VAL A 96 12.03 -4.06 -8.25
CA VAL A 96 13.07 -3.09 -8.59
C VAL A 96 13.95 -3.65 -9.70
N GLY A 97 14.76 -2.80 -10.31
CA GLY A 97 15.72 -3.18 -11.34
C GLY A 97 15.42 -2.58 -12.71
N GLU A 98 16.29 -2.84 -13.68
CA GLU A 98 16.22 -2.24 -15.01
C GLU A 98 14.96 -2.62 -15.80
N ASN A 99 14.49 -3.86 -15.66
CA ASN A 99 13.25 -4.30 -16.31
C ASN A 99 12.04 -3.55 -15.76
N VAL A 100 11.98 -3.33 -14.45
CA VAL A 100 10.91 -2.57 -13.80
C VAL A 100 10.95 -1.11 -14.25
N LYS A 101 12.12 -0.49 -14.29
CA LYS A 101 12.31 0.88 -14.79
C LYS A 101 11.85 1.03 -16.23
N ALA A 102 12.18 0.07 -17.09
CA ALA A 102 11.79 0.09 -18.51
C ALA A 102 10.26 -0.02 -18.67
N VAL A 103 9.60 -0.91 -17.92
CA VAL A 103 8.15 -1.05 -17.94
C VAL A 103 7.46 0.22 -17.45
N VAL A 104 7.93 0.80 -16.35
CA VAL A 104 7.38 2.04 -15.77
C VAL A 104 7.57 3.21 -16.74
N ALA A 105 8.73 3.32 -17.39
CA ALA A 105 8.99 4.37 -18.35
C ALA A 105 8.08 4.29 -19.60
N ALA A 106 7.59 3.11 -19.94
CA ALA A 106 6.68 2.89 -21.07
C ALA A 106 5.18 3.01 -20.71
N MET A 107 4.85 3.26 -19.44
CA MET A 107 3.45 3.42 -19.02
C MET A 107 2.79 4.64 -19.67
N GLU A 108 1.53 4.47 -20.01
CA GLU A 108 0.63 5.54 -20.46
C GLU A 108 -0.32 5.96 -19.34
N ASP A 109 -0.94 7.12 -19.47
CA ASP A 109 -1.90 7.63 -18.51
C ASP A 109 -3.06 6.64 -18.32
N GLY A 110 -3.35 6.29 -17.08
CA GLY A 110 -4.35 5.32 -16.71
C GLY A 110 -3.88 3.86 -16.68
N ASP A 111 -2.65 3.57 -17.05
CA ASP A 111 -2.08 2.23 -16.92
C ASP A 111 -1.84 1.85 -15.47
N ILE A 112 -1.94 0.53 -15.20
CA ILE A 112 -1.72 -0.05 -13.88
C ILE A 112 -0.65 -1.13 -13.98
N VAL A 113 0.39 -0.99 -13.17
CA VAL A 113 1.44 -1.98 -12.97
C VAL A 113 1.38 -2.45 -11.52
N LEU A 114 1.48 -3.75 -11.29
CA LEU A 114 1.66 -4.34 -9.96
C LEU A 114 3.08 -4.92 -9.86
N LEU A 115 3.86 -4.39 -8.94
CA LEU A 115 5.19 -4.90 -8.63
C LEU A 115 5.09 -6.25 -7.89
N GLU A 116 6.17 -7.03 -7.93
CA GLU A 116 6.25 -8.27 -7.17
C GLU A 116 6.39 -7.99 -5.67
N ASN A 117 6.08 -8.99 -4.86
CA ASN A 117 6.10 -8.96 -3.40
C ASN A 117 7.37 -8.28 -2.86
N VAL A 118 7.20 -7.13 -2.23
CA VAL A 118 8.32 -6.31 -1.75
C VAL A 118 9.12 -6.98 -0.63
N ARG A 119 8.51 -7.93 0.08
CA ARG A 119 9.20 -8.72 1.11
C ARG A 119 10.08 -9.84 0.56
N PHE A 120 10.16 -10.00 -0.76
CA PHE A 120 11.23 -10.79 -1.37
C PHE A 120 12.59 -10.12 -1.20
N HIS A 121 12.62 -8.82 -0.88
CA HIS A 121 13.84 -8.10 -0.51
C HIS A 121 13.98 -8.02 1.01
N ALA A 122 15.13 -8.45 1.53
CA ALA A 122 15.44 -8.35 2.95
C ALA A 122 15.45 -6.91 3.48
N GLY A 123 15.75 -5.95 2.61
CA GLY A 123 15.77 -4.52 2.93
C GLY A 123 14.40 -3.90 3.18
N GLU A 124 13.31 -4.53 2.74
CA GLU A 124 11.95 -3.99 2.95
C GLU A 124 11.63 -3.87 4.45
N GLU A 125 11.70 -4.96 5.20
CA GLU A 125 11.37 -4.96 6.63
C GLU A 125 12.43 -4.24 7.48
N LYS A 126 13.63 -4.04 6.95
CA LYS A 126 14.72 -3.30 7.60
C LYS A 126 14.65 -1.79 7.35
N ASN A 127 13.70 -1.35 6.54
CA ASN A 127 13.62 0.04 6.09
C ASN A 127 14.94 0.53 5.46
N ASP A 128 15.54 -0.31 4.61
CA ASP A 128 16.81 -0.01 3.96
C ASP A 128 16.68 1.24 3.07
N PRO A 129 17.46 2.31 3.33
CA PRO A 129 17.38 3.55 2.53
C PRO A 129 17.72 3.35 1.06
N ALA A 130 18.65 2.46 0.74
CA ALA A 130 19.03 2.18 -0.65
C ALA A 130 17.86 1.53 -1.41
N LEU A 131 17.17 0.59 -0.81
CA LEU A 131 15.97 -0.03 -1.38
C LEU A 131 14.83 0.98 -1.51
N ALA A 132 14.58 1.79 -0.48
CA ALA A 132 13.57 2.84 -0.51
C ALA A 132 13.83 3.85 -1.65
N LYS A 133 15.08 4.22 -1.88
CA LYS A 133 15.48 5.08 -3.00
C LYS A 133 15.20 4.42 -4.35
N GLN A 134 15.48 3.13 -4.51
CA GLN A 134 15.16 2.39 -5.74
C GLN A 134 13.66 2.40 -6.04
N PHE A 135 12.82 2.24 -5.04
CA PHE A 135 11.37 2.39 -5.22
C PHE A 135 10.97 3.82 -5.58
N ALA A 136 11.56 4.80 -4.91
CA ALA A 136 11.26 6.21 -5.16
C ALA A 136 11.63 6.67 -6.58
N GLU A 137 12.67 6.10 -7.17
CA GLU A 137 13.09 6.39 -8.55
C GLU A 137 12.04 5.98 -9.61
N LEU A 138 11.10 5.10 -9.24
CA LEU A 138 10.03 4.65 -10.12
C LEU A 138 8.88 5.67 -10.25
N ALA A 139 8.78 6.66 -9.37
CA ALA A 139 7.59 7.48 -9.26
C ALA A 139 7.87 8.96 -8.95
N ASP A 140 6.85 9.76 -9.12
CA ASP A 140 6.86 11.21 -8.83
C ASP A 140 6.15 11.52 -7.51
N VAL A 141 5.23 10.65 -7.08
CA VAL A 141 4.41 10.79 -5.88
C VAL A 141 4.23 9.43 -5.21
N TYR A 142 4.21 9.44 -3.89
CA TYR A 142 3.91 8.27 -3.06
C TYR A 142 2.54 8.41 -2.39
N VAL A 143 1.73 7.36 -2.49
CA VAL A 143 0.43 7.24 -1.82
C VAL A 143 0.46 6.05 -0.88
N ASN A 144 0.19 6.28 0.41
CA ASN A 144 -0.01 5.19 1.36
C ASN A 144 -1.51 4.89 1.50
N ASP A 145 -1.90 3.70 1.11
CA ASP A 145 -3.28 3.19 1.23
C ASP A 145 -3.34 1.85 1.96
N ALA A 146 -2.31 1.54 2.74
CA ALA A 146 -2.14 0.30 3.48
C ALA A 146 -2.18 0.53 4.99
N PHE A 147 -3.35 0.84 5.54
CA PHE A 147 -3.51 1.13 6.97
C PHE A 147 -2.98 -0.01 7.86
N GLY A 148 -3.28 -1.26 7.53
CA GLY A 148 -2.84 -2.44 8.27
C GLY A 148 -1.31 -2.62 8.36
N ALA A 149 -0.55 -2.01 7.44
CA ALA A 149 0.91 -2.04 7.41
C ALA A 149 1.56 -0.72 7.86
N ALA A 150 0.78 0.35 8.04
CA ALA A 150 1.28 1.70 8.26
C ALA A 150 2.00 1.89 9.62
N HIS A 151 1.74 1.01 10.59
CA HIS A 151 2.41 1.03 11.90
C HIS A 151 3.84 0.51 11.86
N ARG A 152 4.30 -0.02 10.73
CA ARG A 152 5.65 -0.58 10.55
C ARG A 152 6.50 0.36 9.70
N ALA A 153 7.70 0.67 10.18
CA ALA A 153 8.68 1.44 9.42
C ALA A 153 9.43 0.51 8.44
N HIS A 154 8.82 0.25 7.28
CA HIS A 154 9.40 -0.50 6.18
C HIS A 154 9.79 0.42 5.02
N ALA A 155 10.57 -0.07 4.05
CA ALA A 155 11.01 0.74 2.92
C ALA A 155 9.84 1.30 2.11
N THR A 156 8.77 0.52 1.87
CA THR A 156 7.59 0.96 1.10
C THR A 156 6.49 1.62 1.94
N THR A 157 6.62 1.69 3.26
CA THR A 157 5.64 2.36 4.14
C THR A 157 6.18 3.65 4.75
N ALA A 158 7.47 3.71 5.04
CA ALA A 158 8.12 4.86 5.66
C ALA A 158 9.28 5.40 4.83
N GLY A 159 10.27 4.59 4.49
CA GLY A 159 11.50 5.05 3.84
C GLY A 159 11.27 5.77 2.52
N ILE A 160 10.37 5.30 1.69
CA ILE A 160 10.05 5.92 0.40
C ILE A 160 9.51 7.36 0.55
N ALA A 161 8.84 7.67 1.65
CA ALA A 161 8.29 8.99 1.93
C ALA A 161 9.37 10.06 2.22
N GLU A 162 10.60 9.65 2.45
CA GLU A 162 11.73 10.57 2.58
C GLU A 162 12.22 11.11 1.22
N PHE A 163 11.90 10.42 0.13
CA PHE A 163 12.36 10.75 -1.22
C PHE A 163 11.29 11.33 -2.13
N LEU A 164 10.01 11.18 -1.79
CA LEU A 164 8.88 11.60 -2.62
C LEU A 164 7.85 12.39 -1.80
N PRO A 165 7.13 13.32 -2.43
CA PRO A 165 5.90 13.84 -1.84
C PRO A 165 4.97 12.69 -1.48
N ALA A 166 4.50 12.66 -0.23
CA ALA A 166 3.71 11.56 0.32
C ALA A 166 2.33 12.05 0.76
N VAL A 167 1.30 11.33 0.33
CA VAL A 167 -0.09 11.59 0.70
C VAL A 167 -0.80 10.29 1.07
N SER A 168 -1.96 10.40 1.72
CA SER A 168 -2.81 9.25 2.04
C SER A 168 -3.78 8.93 0.90
N GLY A 169 -4.02 7.64 0.65
CA GLY A 169 -5.14 7.17 -0.13
C GLY A 169 -6.45 7.25 0.65
N PHE A 170 -7.57 6.92 0.00
CA PHE A 170 -8.90 7.04 0.63
C PHE A 170 -9.12 6.08 1.79
N LEU A 171 -8.60 4.85 1.71
CA LEU A 171 -8.70 3.88 2.80
C LEU A 171 -7.95 4.40 4.04
N MET A 172 -6.72 4.86 3.84
CA MET A 172 -5.91 5.44 4.91
C MET A 172 -6.58 6.68 5.50
N GLN A 173 -7.10 7.58 4.66
CA GLN A 173 -7.77 8.81 5.11
C GLN A 173 -9.00 8.49 5.95
N LYS A 174 -9.83 7.55 5.51
CA LYS A 174 -11.01 7.10 6.26
C LYS A 174 -10.66 6.62 7.67
N GLU A 175 -9.61 5.81 7.79
CA GLU A 175 -9.15 5.32 9.10
C GLU A 175 -8.60 6.46 9.97
N LEU A 176 -7.83 7.38 9.38
CA LEU A 176 -7.32 8.54 10.10
C LEU A 176 -8.44 9.45 10.60
N ASP A 177 -9.47 9.66 9.81
CA ASP A 177 -10.60 10.51 10.17
C ASP A 177 -11.44 9.87 11.30
N VAL A 178 -11.75 8.58 11.18
CA VAL A 178 -12.53 7.84 12.19
C VAL A 178 -11.78 7.76 13.52
N LEU A 179 -10.51 7.34 13.49
CA LEU A 179 -9.71 7.22 14.71
C LEU A 179 -9.39 8.60 15.31
N GLY A 180 -9.09 9.58 14.44
CA GLY A 180 -8.83 10.94 14.88
C GLY A 180 -10.03 11.55 15.59
N LYS A 181 -11.23 11.38 15.06
CA LYS A 181 -12.48 11.84 15.69
C LYS A 181 -12.74 11.10 17.01
N ALA A 182 -12.57 9.78 17.02
CA ALA A 182 -12.79 8.97 18.22
C ALA A 182 -11.83 9.33 19.36
N LEU A 183 -10.60 9.78 19.06
CA LEU A 183 -9.62 10.17 20.07
C LEU A 183 -9.76 11.64 20.50
N ALA A 184 -10.13 12.55 19.58
CA ALA A 184 -10.18 13.99 19.86
C ALA A 184 -11.53 14.42 20.45
N ASP A 185 -12.62 13.89 19.96
CA ASP A 185 -14.00 14.25 20.36
C ASP A 185 -14.94 13.03 20.24
N PRO A 186 -14.81 12.04 21.16
CA PRO A 186 -15.63 10.84 21.13
C PRO A 186 -17.10 11.11 21.44
N GLU A 187 -17.99 10.51 20.69
CA GLU A 187 -19.42 10.46 21.06
C GLU A 187 -19.59 9.68 22.37
N ARG A 188 -20.39 10.18 23.29
CA ARG A 188 -20.57 9.55 24.58
C ARG A 188 -21.94 8.84 24.67
N PRO A 189 -22.00 7.67 25.33
CA PRO A 189 -20.95 7.00 26.09
C PRO A 189 -19.86 6.37 25.19
N PHE A 190 -18.58 6.57 25.53
CA PHE A 190 -17.43 5.98 24.86
C PHE A 190 -16.89 4.82 25.71
N THR A 191 -16.89 3.62 25.17
CA THR A 191 -16.44 2.41 25.86
C THR A 191 -15.30 1.78 25.10
N ALA A 192 -14.13 1.65 25.72
CA ALA A 192 -13.01 0.92 25.16
C ALA A 192 -13.02 -0.54 25.67
N ILE A 193 -13.00 -1.50 24.75
CA ILE A 193 -12.84 -2.91 25.07
C ILE A 193 -11.41 -3.32 24.74
N ILE A 194 -10.65 -3.68 25.77
CA ILE A 194 -9.25 -4.05 25.64
C ILE A 194 -9.10 -5.54 25.91
N GLY A 195 -8.59 -6.27 24.92
CA GLY A 195 -8.40 -7.72 25.00
C GLY A 195 -7.29 -8.23 24.09
N GLY A 196 -6.92 -9.49 24.23
CA GLY A 196 -5.94 -10.17 23.37
C GLY A 196 -4.79 -10.81 24.15
N ALA A 197 -3.92 -11.53 23.42
CA ALA A 197 -2.88 -12.38 24.00
C ALA A 197 -1.68 -11.64 24.61
N LYS A 198 -1.42 -10.38 24.17
CA LYS A 198 -0.25 -9.59 24.60
C LYS A 198 -0.70 -8.37 25.42
N VAL A 199 -0.96 -8.61 26.70
CA VAL A 199 -1.43 -7.55 27.61
C VAL A 199 -0.42 -6.39 27.74
N LYS A 200 0.88 -6.71 27.80
CA LYS A 200 1.94 -5.68 27.96
C LYS A 200 1.93 -4.61 26.88
N ASP A 201 1.62 -4.98 25.65
CA ASP A 201 1.61 -4.04 24.51
C ASP A 201 0.43 -3.04 24.57
N LYS A 202 -0.48 -3.20 25.54
CA LYS A 202 -1.73 -2.43 25.67
C LYS A 202 -1.79 -1.54 26.89
N ILE A 203 -0.83 -1.69 27.81
CA ILE A 203 -0.79 -0.92 29.05
C ILE A 203 -0.68 0.58 28.76
N ASP A 204 0.14 0.95 27.79
CA ASP A 204 0.32 2.36 27.43
C ASP A 204 -0.94 2.98 26.83
N VAL A 205 -1.74 2.19 26.10
CA VAL A 205 -3.04 2.62 25.55
C VAL A 205 -4.08 2.83 26.66
N ILE A 206 -3.98 2.07 27.76
CA ILE A 206 -4.91 2.19 28.91
C ILE A 206 -4.61 3.46 29.72
N ASN A 207 -3.36 3.89 29.76
CA ASN A 207 -2.90 5.01 30.57
C ASN A 207 -3.06 6.38 29.88
N HIS A 208 -3.47 6.39 28.62
CA HIS A 208 -3.70 7.59 27.81
C HIS A 208 -5.19 7.75 27.47
#